data_e581c3eefe9fda27fb48212d50c12b1c
#
_entry.id   e581c3eefe9fda27fb48212d50c12b1c
#
_cell.length_a   1.000
_cell.length_b   1.000
_cell.length_c   1.000
_cell.angle_alpha   90.00
_cell.angle_beta   90.00
_cell.angle_gamma   90.00
#
_symmetry.space_group_name_H-M   'P 1'
#
loop_
_entity.id
_entity.type
_entity.pdbx_description
1 polymer ?
#
loop_
_entity_poly.entity_id
_entity_poly.type
_entity_poly.pdbx_seq_one_letter_code
_entity_poly.pdbx_strand_id
1 'polypeptide(L)'
;MARWYAQALGWATTGSGSSVPQQGGGGDPAVVARTGWPQLLTGLHFDVLELPVEAGCAVLRRLPDGAPTGPVSAGGGTMRLFVAAGGADELPGLLDWLDWGRLPADLTAVGAGGHIPAPLPPGWSGPRGCAVWLRPPEPGSEVGPTLPAMAGLGSRRAVPGDGHTEGPDLVRLVDLAATECHRLRLHRGSGQPLAFSYASRMEAGTRPRSLTS
;
A
#
# COMPACT_ATOMS: atom_id res chain seq x y z
N MET A 1 -14.30 -2.28 -18.71
CA MET A 1 -13.55 -2.52 -17.48
C MET A 1 -14.48 -2.69 -16.27
N ALA A 2 -15.33 -1.71 -15.92
CA ALA A 2 -16.28 -1.84 -14.80
C ALA A 2 -17.16 -3.11 -14.88
N ARG A 3 -17.68 -3.43 -16.06
CA ARG A 3 -18.47 -4.67 -16.28
C ARG A 3 -17.66 -5.94 -15.98
N TRP A 4 -16.37 -5.97 -16.28
CA TRP A 4 -15.52 -7.11 -15.97
C TRP A 4 -15.40 -7.32 -14.45
N TYR A 5 -15.16 -6.25 -13.68
CA TYR A 5 -15.09 -6.33 -12.22
C TYR A 5 -16.38 -6.81 -11.59
N ALA A 6 -17.53 -6.31 -12.06
CA ALA A 6 -18.84 -6.73 -11.57
C ALA A 6 -19.15 -8.19 -11.92
N GLN A 7 -18.79 -8.68 -13.10
CA GLN A 7 -19.13 -10.03 -13.56
C GLN A 7 -18.11 -11.08 -13.10
N ALA A 8 -16.80 -10.76 -13.12
CA ALA A 8 -15.77 -11.72 -12.79
C ALA A 8 -15.47 -11.81 -11.29
N LEU A 9 -15.66 -10.71 -10.54
CA LEU A 9 -15.27 -10.62 -9.13
C LEU A 9 -16.41 -10.16 -8.20
N GLY A 10 -17.54 -9.72 -8.75
CA GLY A 10 -18.64 -9.14 -7.96
C GLY A 10 -18.29 -7.77 -7.31
N TRP A 11 -17.20 -7.12 -7.73
CA TRP A 11 -16.72 -5.90 -7.10
C TRP A 11 -17.39 -4.66 -7.66
N ALA A 12 -17.80 -3.77 -6.75
CA ALA A 12 -18.41 -2.50 -7.11
C ALA A 12 -17.35 -1.51 -7.64
N THR A 13 -17.73 -0.78 -8.70
CA THR A 13 -16.89 0.25 -9.31
C THR A 13 -17.63 1.58 -9.39
N THR A 14 -16.92 2.70 -9.21
CA THR A 14 -17.40 4.04 -9.52
C THR A 14 -16.84 4.50 -10.88
N GLY A 15 -17.57 5.35 -11.60
CA GLY A 15 -17.01 5.97 -12.83
C GLY A 15 -17.75 5.69 -14.13
N SER A 16 -18.90 5.02 -14.08
CA SER A 16 -19.81 4.94 -15.23
C SER A 16 -21.25 5.10 -14.75
N GLY A 17 -21.66 6.35 -14.45
CA GLY A 17 -23.07 6.73 -14.38
C GLY A 17 -23.81 6.51 -13.06
N SER A 18 -23.13 6.31 -11.91
CA SER A 18 -23.79 6.28 -10.61
C SER A 18 -23.26 7.39 -9.71
N SER A 19 -24.06 8.42 -9.52
CA SER A 19 -23.88 9.44 -8.49
C SER A 19 -24.15 8.83 -7.11
N VAL A 20 -23.10 8.41 -6.42
CA VAL A 20 -23.18 8.13 -4.98
C VAL A 20 -22.69 9.37 -4.25
N PRO A 21 -23.43 9.91 -3.25
CA PRO A 21 -22.98 11.08 -2.49
C PRO A 21 -21.74 10.72 -1.69
N GLN A 22 -20.62 11.38 -1.99
CA GLN A 22 -19.37 11.25 -1.22
C GLN A 22 -19.50 11.93 0.13
N GLN A 23 -19.29 11.17 1.20
CA GLN A 23 -18.91 11.73 2.50
C GLN A 23 -17.60 11.06 2.93
N GLY A 24 -16.53 11.84 2.92
CA GLY A 24 -15.33 11.65 3.75
C GLY A 24 -14.34 10.59 3.30
N GLY A 25 -13.42 10.94 2.42
CA GLY A 25 -12.19 10.17 2.16
C GLY A 25 -11.25 11.01 1.31
N GLY A 26 -10.02 11.25 1.80
CA GLY A 26 -9.09 12.29 1.34
C GLY A 26 -8.37 12.04 0.01
N GLY A 27 -9.04 11.54 -1.01
CA GLY A 27 -8.55 11.55 -2.38
C GLY A 27 -9.11 12.76 -3.13
N ASP A 28 -8.26 13.52 -3.84
CA ASP A 28 -8.69 14.70 -4.59
C ASP A 28 -9.72 14.30 -5.67
N PRO A 29 -11.01 14.64 -5.49
CA PRO A 29 -12.08 14.28 -6.45
C PRO A 29 -11.84 14.88 -7.83
N ALA A 30 -11.02 15.93 -7.93
CA ALA A 30 -10.67 16.56 -9.19
C ALA A 30 -9.78 15.67 -10.07
N VAL A 31 -8.98 14.77 -9.48
CA VAL A 31 -8.13 13.82 -10.23
C VAL A 31 -8.99 12.69 -10.81
N VAL A 32 -9.97 12.19 -10.04
CA VAL A 32 -10.88 11.11 -10.47
C VAL A 32 -11.82 11.59 -11.59
N ALA A 33 -12.36 12.80 -11.46
CA ALA A 33 -13.25 13.37 -12.46
C ALA A 33 -12.56 13.68 -13.81
N ARG A 34 -11.24 13.89 -13.80
CA ARG A 34 -10.47 14.26 -15.01
C ARG A 34 -10.03 13.06 -15.86
N THR A 35 -9.98 11.85 -15.31
CA THR A 35 -9.43 10.68 -16.03
C THR A 35 -10.49 9.74 -16.59
N GLY A 36 -11.74 9.78 -16.11
CA GLY A 36 -12.78 8.82 -16.48
C GLY A 36 -12.39 7.35 -16.21
N TRP A 37 -11.30 7.13 -15.44
CA TRP A 37 -10.81 5.79 -15.12
C TRP A 37 -11.68 5.15 -14.04
N PRO A 38 -12.13 3.91 -14.21
CA PRO A 38 -12.93 3.23 -13.19
C PRO A 38 -12.16 3.14 -11.87
N GLN A 39 -12.88 3.28 -10.76
CA GLN A 39 -12.36 3.11 -9.42
C GLN A 39 -13.02 1.90 -8.78
N LEU A 40 -12.28 1.11 -8.01
CA LEU A 40 -12.81 0.05 -7.16
C LEU A 40 -13.17 0.65 -5.80
N LEU A 41 -14.36 0.31 -5.29
CA LEU A 41 -14.78 0.69 -3.94
C LEU A 41 -14.12 -0.22 -2.91
N THR A 42 -13.57 0.36 -1.85
CA THR A 42 -13.00 -0.34 -0.70
C THR A 42 -13.99 -0.39 0.46
N GLY A 43 -13.76 -1.25 1.44
CA GLY A 43 -14.60 -1.41 2.62
C GLY A 43 -15.75 -2.41 2.49
N LEU A 44 -16.02 -2.95 1.29
CA LEU A 44 -17.08 -3.93 1.07
C LEU A 44 -16.55 -5.36 1.01
N HIS A 45 -15.63 -5.62 0.10
CA HIS A 45 -15.05 -6.93 -0.14
C HIS A 45 -13.58 -7.00 0.28
N PHE A 46 -12.91 -5.86 0.30
CA PHE A 46 -11.50 -5.73 0.65
C PHE A 46 -11.20 -4.29 1.08
N ASP A 47 -10.11 -4.15 1.80
CA ASP A 47 -9.39 -2.90 2.00
C ASP A 47 -8.03 -2.99 1.33
N VAL A 48 -7.28 -1.90 1.33
CA VAL A 48 -5.98 -1.85 0.65
C VAL A 48 -4.95 -1.16 1.52
N LEU A 49 -3.77 -1.77 1.64
CA LEU A 49 -2.56 -1.09 2.12
C LEU A 49 -1.82 -0.50 0.92
N GLU A 50 -1.48 0.78 0.99
CA GLU A 50 -0.73 1.51 -0.02
C GLU A 50 0.69 1.81 0.47
N LEU A 51 1.68 1.52 -0.36
CA LEU A 51 3.09 1.76 -0.07
C LEU A 51 3.86 2.01 -1.38
N PRO A 52 5.07 2.62 -1.33
CA PRO A 52 5.91 2.78 -2.51
C PRO A 52 6.21 1.45 -3.20
N VAL A 53 6.23 1.43 -4.53
CA VAL A 53 6.46 0.20 -5.32
C VAL A 53 7.75 -0.49 -4.91
N GLU A 54 8.82 0.26 -4.64
CA GLU A 54 10.12 -0.29 -4.25
C GLU A 54 10.03 -1.05 -2.91
N ALA A 55 9.34 -0.47 -1.93
CA ALA A 55 9.08 -1.12 -0.64
C ALA A 55 8.21 -2.37 -0.82
N GLY A 56 7.13 -2.25 -1.60
CA GLY A 56 6.24 -3.37 -1.90
C GLY A 56 6.94 -4.54 -2.61
N CYS A 57 7.81 -4.26 -3.57
CA CYS A 57 8.65 -5.29 -4.19
C CYS A 57 9.56 -5.99 -3.17
N ALA A 58 10.09 -5.25 -2.18
CA ALA A 58 10.90 -5.84 -1.12
C ALA A 58 10.06 -6.71 -0.18
N VAL A 59 8.83 -6.29 0.14
CA VAL A 59 7.85 -7.11 0.88
C VAL A 59 7.60 -8.43 0.17
N LEU A 60 7.23 -8.40 -1.12
CA LEU A 60 6.91 -9.61 -1.89
C LEU A 60 8.09 -10.59 -1.97
N ARG A 61 9.33 -10.09 -2.06
CA ARG A 61 10.53 -10.95 -2.07
C ARG A 61 10.84 -11.62 -0.72
N ARG A 62 10.36 -11.05 0.39
CA ARG A 62 10.61 -11.57 1.75
C ARG A 62 9.54 -12.50 2.25
N LEU A 63 8.39 -12.48 1.61
CA LEU A 63 7.36 -13.45 1.90
C LEU A 63 7.80 -14.82 1.42
N PRO A 64 7.53 -15.89 2.18
CA PRO A 64 7.82 -17.25 1.75
C PRO A 64 7.17 -17.56 0.40
N ASP A 65 7.84 -18.40 -0.42
CA ASP A 65 7.26 -18.90 -1.65
C ASP A 65 5.92 -19.57 -1.38
N GLY A 66 4.90 -19.16 -2.13
CA GLY A 66 3.54 -19.66 -1.93
C GLY A 66 2.77 -19.04 -0.75
N ALA A 67 3.35 -18.08 0.00
CA ALA A 67 2.59 -17.40 1.03
C ALA A 67 1.38 -16.69 0.43
N PRO A 68 0.17 -16.94 0.98
CA PRO A 68 -1.03 -16.27 0.51
C PRO A 68 -0.96 -14.79 0.91
N THR A 69 -0.75 -13.92 -0.05
CA THR A 69 -0.65 -12.46 0.17
C THR A 69 -1.86 -11.70 -0.35
N GLY A 70 -2.87 -12.43 -0.82
CA GLY A 70 -3.97 -11.81 -1.54
C GLY A 70 -3.57 -11.21 -2.89
N PRO A 71 -4.50 -10.54 -3.56
CA PRO A 71 -4.24 -9.80 -4.78
C PRO A 71 -3.28 -8.63 -4.53
N VAL A 72 -2.48 -8.30 -5.55
CA VAL A 72 -1.52 -7.18 -5.51
C VAL A 72 -1.60 -6.41 -6.82
N SER A 73 -1.67 -5.10 -6.73
CA SER A 73 -1.62 -4.22 -7.90
C SER A 73 -0.58 -3.12 -7.73
N ALA A 74 -0.13 -2.53 -8.84
CA ALA A 74 0.76 -1.38 -8.83
C ALA A 74 0.38 -0.38 -9.92
N GLY A 75 0.60 0.91 -9.65
CA GLY A 75 0.36 1.98 -10.59
C GLY A 75 0.70 3.34 -9.99
N GLY A 76 1.22 4.27 -10.80
CA GLY A 76 1.56 5.59 -10.34
C GLY A 76 2.65 5.66 -9.26
N GLY A 77 3.55 4.66 -9.20
CA GLY A 77 4.59 4.59 -8.16
C GLY A 77 4.12 3.96 -6.84
N THR A 78 2.85 3.58 -6.73
CA THR A 78 2.24 2.98 -5.54
C THR A 78 1.92 1.52 -5.78
N MET A 79 2.31 0.66 -4.85
CA MET A 79 1.85 -0.73 -4.76
C MET A 79 0.68 -0.82 -3.78
N ARG A 80 -0.29 -1.66 -4.11
CA ARG A 80 -1.49 -1.90 -3.34
C ARG A 80 -1.59 -3.36 -2.99
N LEU A 81 -1.56 -3.64 -1.69
CA LEU A 81 -1.76 -4.97 -1.12
C LEU A 81 -3.20 -5.05 -0.65
N PHE A 82 -3.96 -5.99 -1.19
CA PHE A 82 -5.36 -6.17 -0.83
C PHE A 82 -5.46 -6.98 0.46
N VAL A 83 -6.25 -6.49 1.40
CA VAL A 83 -6.46 -7.09 2.72
C VAL A 83 -7.97 -7.25 3.00
N ALA A 84 -8.33 -8.02 4.00
CA ALA A 84 -9.73 -8.18 4.37
C ALA A 84 -10.38 -6.84 4.73
N ALA A 85 -11.66 -6.69 4.43
CA ALA A 85 -12.43 -5.51 4.81
C ALA A 85 -12.36 -5.29 6.33
N GLY A 86 -12.18 -4.04 6.76
CA GLY A 86 -11.87 -3.65 8.14
C GLY A 86 -10.37 -3.60 8.45
N GLY A 87 -9.51 -4.21 7.60
CA GLY A 87 -8.06 -4.20 7.82
C GLY A 87 -7.41 -2.83 7.78
N ALA A 88 -8.03 -1.88 7.08
CA ALA A 88 -7.56 -0.50 7.06
C ALA A 88 -7.72 0.20 8.42
N ASP A 89 -8.80 -0.08 9.12
CA ASP A 89 -9.09 0.49 10.44
C ASP A 89 -8.14 -0.05 11.52
N GLU A 90 -7.64 -1.27 11.32
CA GLU A 90 -6.68 -1.91 12.23
C GLU A 90 -5.24 -1.36 12.07
N LEU A 91 -4.89 -0.76 10.93
CA LEU A 91 -3.51 -0.34 10.63
C LEU A 91 -2.90 0.57 11.70
N PRO A 92 -3.56 1.64 12.21
CA PRO A 92 -2.97 2.50 13.23
C PRO A 92 -2.66 1.75 14.52
N GLY A 93 -3.61 0.91 15.00
CA GLY A 93 -3.44 0.09 16.20
C GLY A 93 -2.33 -0.94 16.06
N LEU A 94 -2.21 -1.56 14.87
CA LEU A 94 -1.12 -2.50 14.57
C LEU A 94 0.25 -1.83 14.56
N LEU A 95 0.36 -0.64 13.96
CA LEU A 95 1.61 0.11 13.95
C LEU A 95 2.04 0.51 15.36
N ASP A 96 1.11 0.93 16.21
CA ASP A 96 1.38 1.26 17.61
C ASP A 96 1.77 0.00 18.40
N TRP A 97 1.07 -1.12 18.21
CA TRP A 97 1.37 -2.39 18.90
C TRP A 97 2.72 -3.00 18.48
N LEU A 98 3.14 -2.78 17.24
CA LEU A 98 4.42 -3.22 16.69
C LEU A 98 5.57 -2.24 17.00
N ASP A 99 5.35 -1.23 17.83
CA ASP A 99 6.31 -0.17 18.17
C ASP A 99 6.80 0.68 16.98
N TRP A 100 6.05 0.68 15.89
CA TRP A 100 6.36 1.50 14.71
C TRP A 100 5.89 2.96 14.87
N GLY A 101 4.75 3.18 15.52
CA GLY A 101 4.13 4.50 15.63
C GLY A 101 3.97 5.16 14.27
N ARG A 102 4.51 6.37 14.10
CA ARG A 102 4.43 7.15 12.85
C ARG A 102 5.65 7.01 11.94
N LEU A 103 6.58 6.11 12.24
CA LEU A 103 7.82 5.95 11.46
C LEU A 103 7.58 5.56 9.99
N PRO A 104 6.69 4.61 9.64
CA PRO A 104 6.43 4.24 8.25
C PRO A 104 5.39 5.18 7.60
N ALA A 105 5.69 6.50 7.54
CA ALA A 105 4.76 7.50 7.02
C ALA A 105 4.29 7.25 5.57
N ASP A 106 5.03 6.45 4.81
CA ASP A 106 4.70 6.08 3.43
C ASP A 106 3.79 4.83 3.34
N LEU A 107 3.46 4.20 4.48
CA LEU A 107 2.49 3.12 4.58
C LEU A 107 1.14 3.71 5.00
N THR A 108 0.17 3.61 4.12
CA THR A 108 -1.19 4.10 4.34
C THR A 108 -2.22 3.01 4.04
N ALA A 109 -3.46 3.23 4.40
CA ALA A 109 -4.54 2.31 4.09
C ALA A 109 -5.77 3.03 3.53
N VAL A 110 -6.52 2.32 2.69
CA VAL A 110 -7.80 2.79 2.13
C VAL A 110 -8.87 1.76 2.48
N GLY A 111 -9.78 2.15 3.35
CA GLY A 111 -10.86 1.32 3.89
C GLY A 111 -12.26 1.76 3.45
N ALA A 112 -13.23 1.61 4.35
CA ALA A 112 -14.64 1.86 4.08
C ALA A 112 -14.92 3.25 3.51
N GLY A 113 -15.69 3.30 2.42
CA GLY A 113 -16.02 4.53 1.71
C GLY A 113 -14.91 5.10 0.84
N GLY A 114 -13.73 4.48 0.84
CA GLY A 114 -12.62 4.82 -0.03
C GLY A 114 -12.73 4.19 -1.43
N HIS A 115 -11.76 4.50 -2.28
CA HIS A 115 -11.68 3.94 -3.62
C HIS A 115 -10.24 3.98 -4.13
N ILE A 116 -9.91 3.05 -5.01
CA ILE A 116 -8.59 2.94 -5.64
C ILE A 116 -8.74 2.87 -7.17
N PRO A 117 -7.76 3.34 -7.95
CA PRO A 117 -7.76 3.11 -9.39
C PRO A 117 -7.89 1.63 -9.73
N ALA A 118 -8.90 1.27 -10.52
CA ALA A 118 -9.10 -0.11 -10.94
C ALA A 118 -7.91 -0.58 -11.79
N PRO A 119 -7.18 -1.65 -11.42
CA PRO A 119 -6.13 -2.20 -12.25
C PRO A 119 -6.68 -2.71 -13.59
N LEU A 120 -5.84 -2.78 -14.61
CA LEU A 120 -6.23 -3.40 -15.89
C LEU A 120 -6.57 -4.88 -15.67
N PRO A 121 -7.71 -5.36 -16.19
CA PRO A 121 -7.99 -6.78 -16.22
C PRO A 121 -6.86 -7.57 -16.88
N PRO A 122 -6.58 -8.82 -16.48
CA PRO A 122 -5.56 -9.65 -17.11
C PRO A 122 -5.73 -9.72 -18.62
N GLY A 123 -4.65 -9.53 -19.37
CA GLY A 123 -4.64 -9.53 -20.83
C GLY A 123 -5.09 -8.23 -21.50
N TRP A 124 -5.47 -7.20 -20.74
CA TRP A 124 -5.84 -5.91 -21.29
C TRP A 124 -4.64 -4.97 -21.37
N SER A 125 -4.66 -4.10 -22.41
CA SER A 125 -3.69 -3.02 -22.56
C SER A 125 -4.31 -1.69 -22.20
N GLY A 126 -3.50 -0.76 -21.66
CA GLY A 126 -3.96 0.56 -21.27
C GLY A 126 -2.87 1.63 -21.34
N PRO A 127 -3.18 2.88 -21.02
CA PRO A 127 -2.24 3.98 -20.99
C PRO A 127 -1.06 3.71 -20.05
N ARG A 128 0.08 4.37 -20.33
CA ARG A 128 1.23 4.32 -19.43
C ARG A 128 0.86 4.87 -18.04
N GLY A 129 1.29 4.16 -16.99
CA GLY A 129 1.05 4.57 -15.60
C GLY A 129 -0.31 4.16 -15.03
N CYS A 130 -1.19 3.50 -15.80
CA CYS A 130 -2.38 2.89 -15.24
C CYS A 130 -2.02 1.77 -14.25
N ALA A 131 -2.93 1.50 -13.31
CA ALA A 131 -2.76 0.41 -12.38
C ALA A 131 -2.83 -0.94 -13.11
N VAL A 132 -1.94 -1.87 -12.76
CA VAL A 132 -1.87 -3.22 -13.30
C VAL A 132 -1.82 -4.24 -12.16
N TRP A 133 -2.32 -5.44 -12.41
CA TRP A 133 -2.19 -6.55 -11.48
C TRP A 133 -0.76 -7.11 -11.54
N LEU A 134 -0.13 -7.22 -10.39
CA LEU A 134 1.08 -8.02 -10.18
C LEU A 134 0.71 -9.45 -9.77
N ARG A 135 -0.34 -9.56 -8.96
CA ARG A 135 -0.99 -10.81 -8.59
C ARG A 135 -2.50 -10.58 -8.70
N PRO A 136 -3.15 -11.04 -9.78
CA PRO A 136 -4.58 -10.84 -9.95
C PRO A 136 -5.37 -11.73 -8.98
N PRO A 137 -6.61 -11.33 -8.60
CA PRO A 137 -7.54 -12.22 -7.95
C PRO A 137 -7.99 -13.31 -8.95
N GLU A 138 -8.35 -14.47 -8.44
CA GLU A 138 -8.88 -15.55 -9.26
C GLU A 138 -10.35 -15.27 -9.63
N PRO A 139 -10.68 -15.19 -10.94
CA PRO A 139 -12.06 -15.00 -11.37
C PRO A 139 -12.96 -16.15 -10.93
N GLY A 140 -14.15 -15.83 -10.43
CA GLY A 140 -15.12 -16.82 -9.99
C GLY A 140 -14.84 -17.47 -8.63
N SER A 141 -13.71 -17.12 -7.99
CA SER A 141 -13.39 -17.53 -6.62
C SER A 141 -13.76 -16.43 -5.63
N GLU A 142 -14.21 -16.84 -4.44
CA GLU A 142 -14.40 -15.89 -3.34
C GLU A 142 -13.04 -15.38 -2.87
N VAL A 143 -12.83 -14.06 -2.95
CA VAL A 143 -11.53 -13.44 -2.63
C VAL A 143 -11.29 -13.40 -1.12
N GLY A 144 -12.34 -13.29 -0.32
CA GLY A 144 -12.27 -13.14 1.15
C GLY A 144 -11.27 -14.07 1.84
N PRO A 145 -11.30 -15.39 1.60
CA PRO A 145 -10.38 -16.33 2.24
C PRO A 145 -8.92 -16.16 1.88
N THR A 146 -8.63 -15.47 0.76
CA THR A 146 -7.25 -15.24 0.30
C THR A 146 -6.65 -13.94 0.82
N LEU A 147 -7.49 -13.08 1.42
CA LEU A 147 -7.08 -11.77 1.90
C LEU A 147 -6.42 -11.86 3.28
N PRO A 148 -5.27 -11.18 3.50
CA PRO A 148 -4.71 -11.01 4.83
C PRO A 148 -5.72 -10.39 5.78
N ALA A 149 -5.93 -11.06 6.91
CA ALA A 149 -6.87 -10.65 7.95
C ALA A 149 -6.21 -10.73 9.33
N MET A 150 -6.80 -10.05 10.32
CA MET A 150 -6.46 -10.29 11.71
C MET A 150 -6.80 -11.73 12.08
N ALA A 151 -5.82 -12.48 12.57
CA ALA A 151 -6.08 -13.77 13.17
C ALA A 151 -6.97 -13.54 14.39
N GLY A 152 -8.23 -13.96 14.33
CA GLY A 152 -9.14 -13.88 15.48
C GLY A 152 -8.54 -14.65 16.66
N LEU A 153 -8.70 -14.13 17.87
CA LEU A 153 -8.29 -14.77 19.14
C LEU A 153 -8.88 -16.19 19.36
N GLY A 154 -9.71 -16.65 18.41
CA GLY A 154 -10.31 -17.99 18.39
C GLY A 154 -9.89 -18.86 17.22
N SER A 155 -9.05 -18.38 16.31
CA SER A 155 -8.50 -19.20 15.23
C SER A 155 -7.58 -20.23 15.87
N ARG A 156 -8.10 -21.47 16.01
CA ARG A 156 -7.33 -22.60 16.51
C ARG A 156 -6.06 -22.69 15.68
N ARG A 157 -4.92 -22.62 16.38
CA ARG A 157 -3.62 -23.01 15.87
C ARG A 157 -3.81 -24.27 15.04
N ALA A 158 -3.55 -24.20 13.74
CA ALA A 158 -3.72 -25.33 12.85
C ALA A 158 -3.00 -26.54 13.45
N VAL A 159 -3.74 -27.62 13.63
CA VAL A 159 -3.13 -28.90 14.01
C VAL A 159 -2.33 -29.35 12.79
N PRO A 160 -1.05 -29.72 12.95
CA PRO A 160 -0.25 -30.22 11.85
C PRO A 160 -0.95 -31.44 11.23
N GLY A 161 -1.47 -31.30 9.99
CA GLY A 161 -2.16 -32.37 9.27
C GLY A 161 -3.53 -32.03 8.67
N ASP A 162 -4.18 -30.96 9.10
CA ASP A 162 -5.56 -30.63 8.65
C ASP A 162 -5.65 -29.79 7.38
N GLY A 163 -4.67 -29.71 6.55
CA GLY A 163 -4.76 -29.09 5.21
C GLY A 163 -5.35 -27.67 5.13
N HIS A 164 -5.74 -27.08 6.25
CA HIS A 164 -6.20 -25.69 6.33
C HIS A 164 -4.96 -24.79 6.37
N THR A 165 -4.59 -24.28 5.23
CA THR A 165 -3.61 -23.21 5.10
C THR A 165 -4.12 -22.05 5.96
N GLU A 166 -3.39 -21.70 7.04
CA GLU A 166 -3.68 -20.46 7.77
C GLU A 166 -3.78 -19.33 6.74
N GLY A 167 -4.89 -18.59 6.77
CA GLY A 167 -5.06 -17.41 5.94
C GLY A 167 -3.88 -16.45 6.14
N PRO A 168 -3.61 -15.57 5.19
CA PRO A 168 -2.50 -14.63 5.31
C PRO A 168 -2.68 -13.77 6.57
N ASP A 169 -1.62 -13.65 7.34
CA ASP A 169 -1.60 -12.89 8.59
C ASP A 169 -1.38 -11.40 8.30
N LEU A 170 -2.36 -10.56 8.63
CA LEU A 170 -2.29 -9.11 8.46
C LEU A 170 -1.19 -8.49 9.33
N VAL A 171 -0.99 -8.96 10.55
CA VAL A 171 0.03 -8.44 11.49
C VAL A 171 1.42 -8.57 10.87
N ARG A 172 1.73 -9.77 10.37
CA ARG A 172 3.02 -10.03 9.72
C ARG A 172 3.20 -9.21 8.45
N LEU A 173 2.14 -9.04 7.66
CA LEU A 173 2.18 -8.23 6.44
C LEU A 173 2.45 -6.77 6.77
N VAL A 174 1.78 -6.20 7.78
CA VAL A 174 1.96 -4.82 8.24
C VAL A 174 3.37 -4.60 8.77
N ASP A 175 3.89 -5.49 9.62
CA ASP A 175 5.25 -5.39 10.15
C ASP A 175 6.30 -5.38 9.04
N LEU A 176 6.15 -6.28 8.07
CA LEU A 176 7.06 -6.35 6.93
C LEU A 176 6.95 -5.10 6.03
N ALA A 177 5.73 -4.61 5.78
CA ALA A 177 5.50 -3.40 5.00
C ALA A 177 6.09 -2.16 5.69
N ALA A 178 5.89 -2.02 7.01
CA ALA A 178 6.45 -0.95 7.82
C ALA A 178 7.99 -0.98 7.79
N THR A 179 8.58 -2.16 7.95
CA THR A 179 10.03 -2.38 7.86
C THR A 179 10.58 -1.88 6.51
N GLU A 180 9.96 -2.26 5.40
CA GLU A 180 10.47 -1.91 4.07
C GLU A 180 10.24 -0.43 3.72
N CYS A 181 9.13 0.15 4.14
CA CYS A 181 8.90 1.60 4.00
C CYS A 181 9.94 2.40 4.79
N HIS A 182 10.22 2.00 6.02
CA HIS A 182 11.24 2.66 6.85
C HIS A 182 12.64 2.54 6.25
N ARG A 183 13.04 1.35 5.80
CA ARG A 183 14.32 1.14 5.09
C ARG A 183 14.47 2.00 3.86
N LEU A 184 13.43 2.03 3.01
CA LEU A 184 13.43 2.86 1.81
C LEU A 184 13.62 4.34 2.16
N ARG A 185 12.96 4.81 3.20
CA ARG A 185 13.09 6.19 3.70
C ARG A 185 14.49 6.51 4.18
N LEU A 186 15.12 5.61 4.93
CA LEU A 186 16.52 5.75 5.37
C LEU A 186 17.47 5.82 4.17
N HIS A 187 17.29 4.96 3.17
CA HIS A 187 18.10 4.99 1.96
C HIS A 187 17.95 6.30 1.17
N ARG A 188 16.73 6.82 1.05
CA ARG A 188 16.49 8.11 0.39
C ARG A 188 17.08 9.26 1.18
N GLY A 189 17.02 9.23 2.51
CA GLY A 189 17.62 10.23 3.39
C GLY A 189 19.15 10.25 3.35
N SER A 190 19.78 9.07 3.23
CA SER A 190 21.26 8.96 3.16
C SER A 190 21.83 9.46 1.82
N GLY A 191 21.02 9.49 0.76
CA GLY A 191 21.41 9.98 -0.57
C GLY A 191 21.34 11.51 -0.74
N GLN A 192 20.80 12.24 0.24
CA GLN A 192 20.80 13.70 0.21
C GLN A 192 22.18 14.21 0.68
N PRO A 193 22.91 15.01 -0.14
CA PRO A 193 24.11 15.68 0.34
C PRO A 193 23.72 16.56 1.53
N LEU A 194 24.38 16.35 2.67
CA LEU A 194 24.22 17.20 3.83
C LEU A 194 24.58 18.64 3.43
N ALA A 195 23.59 19.49 3.26
CA ALA A 195 23.76 20.91 2.93
C ALA A 195 24.54 21.70 4.00
N PHE A 196 24.94 21.04 5.09
CA PHE A 196 25.65 21.64 6.22
C PHE A 196 27.17 21.66 6.09
N SER A 197 27.78 21.03 5.08
CA SER A 197 29.27 20.99 4.96
C SER A 197 29.90 22.27 4.43
N TYR A 198 29.14 23.22 3.92
CA TYR A 198 29.74 24.44 3.32
C TYR A 198 29.78 25.66 4.24
N ALA A 199 28.93 25.78 5.22
CA ALA A 199 28.89 26.94 6.13
C ALA A 199 30.05 26.97 7.15
N SER A 200 30.56 25.80 7.56
CA SER A 200 31.60 25.71 8.58
C SER A 200 33.05 25.93 8.04
N ARG A 201 33.23 26.05 6.75
CA ARG A 201 34.58 26.22 6.14
C ARG A 201 34.94 27.63 5.79
N MET A 202 34.03 28.59 5.92
CA MET A 202 34.29 30.00 5.59
C MET A 202 34.66 30.92 6.78
N GLU A 203 34.59 30.42 8.02
CA GLU A 203 34.96 31.25 9.19
C GLU A 203 36.41 31.09 9.71
N ALA A 204 37.24 30.27 9.10
CA ALA A 204 38.59 29.99 9.58
C ALA A 204 39.72 30.71 8.79
N GLY A 205 39.42 31.83 8.18
CA GLY A 205 40.44 32.46 7.34
C GLY A 205 40.36 33.98 7.21
N THR A 206 40.44 34.76 8.29
CA THR A 206 40.97 36.15 8.18
C THR A 206 41.35 36.66 9.56
N ARG A 207 42.60 36.41 9.99
CA ARG A 207 43.26 37.23 11.01
C ARG A 207 43.98 38.36 10.30
N PRO A 208 43.70 39.64 10.59
CA PRO A 208 44.51 40.73 10.10
C PRO A 208 45.84 40.74 10.87
N ARG A 209 46.97 40.77 10.10
CA ARG A 209 48.29 41.07 10.64
C ARG A 209 48.36 42.53 11.00
N SER A 210 48.53 42.88 12.27
CA SER A 210 48.92 44.20 12.72
C SER A 210 50.39 44.45 12.33
N LEU A 211 50.61 45.50 11.53
CA LEU A 211 51.93 46.11 11.30
C LEU A 211 52.13 47.10 12.43
N THR A 212 53.15 46.90 13.25
CA THR A 212 53.77 47.91 14.11
C THR A 212 55.11 48.32 13.50
N SER A 213 55.27 49.63 13.20
CA SER A 213 56.55 50.31 13.05
C SER A 213 57.02 50.75 14.39
#